data_c2cd9cd46753b5bb613f6b976bca5e08
#
_entry.id   c2cd9cd46753b5bb613f6b976bca5e08
#
_cell.length_a   1.000
_cell.length_b   1.000
_cell.length_c   1.000
_cell.angle_alpha   90.00
_cell.angle_beta   90.00
_cell.angle_gamma   90.00
#
_symmetry.space_group_name_H-M   'P 1'
#
loop_
_entity.id
_entity.type
_entity.pdbx_description
1 polymer ?
#
loop_
_entity_poly.entity_id
_entity_poly.type
_entity_poly.pdbx_seq_one_letter_code
_entity_poly.pdbx_strand_id
1 'polypeptide(L)'
;MQKKSVYSIVLSDRVVEQVDALAYENGMSRSAMINHILAEQLSLTTPEQQMRSILSAAEELLRSGGTLQLLPTLADGMLAVKAPVRFKYNPSVRYAVELRTTAQGISGELRAAARTQSESLTEALDRFFLLFSREAGLDAGQTHTENGRFTFRFLLPTTDTQAAAQQ
;
A
#
# COMPACT_ATOMS: atom_id res chain seq x y z
N MET A 1 7.87 -15.19 -6.16
CA MET A 1 6.74 -15.37 -7.07
C MET A 1 5.96 -16.58 -6.61
N GLN A 2 4.77 -16.41 -6.04
CA GLN A 2 3.91 -17.58 -5.87
C GLN A 2 3.74 -18.21 -7.26
N LYS A 3 4.23 -19.44 -7.40
CA LYS A 3 4.18 -20.18 -8.64
C LYS A 3 2.71 -20.44 -8.96
N LYS A 4 2.15 -19.74 -9.95
CA LYS A 4 0.78 -20.00 -10.41
C LYS A 4 0.84 -21.16 -11.40
N SER A 5 0.10 -22.21 -11.12
CA SER A 5 -0.07 -23.37 -12.01
C SER A 5 -1.52 -23.38 -12.52
N VAL A 6 -1.72 -23.90 -13.72
CA VAL A 6 -3.06 -24.04 -14.31
C VAL A 6 -3.63 -25.37 -13.86
N TYR A 7 -4.83 -25.35 -13.30
CA TYR A 7 -5.58 -26.53 -12.91
C TYR A 7 -6.95 -26.51 -13.60
N SER A 8 -7.41 -27.68 -14.05
CA SER A 8 -8.77 -27.85 -14.56
C SER A 8 -9.67 -28.35 -13.42
N ILE A 9 -10.73 -27.63 -13.13
CA ILE A 9 -11.73 -27.99 -12.14
C ILE A 9 -13.11 -28.01 -12.80
N VAL A 10 -13.98 -28.92 -12.33
CA VAL A 10 -15.39 -28.98 -12.74
C VAL A 10 -16.21 -28.37 -11.62
N LEU A 11 -17.00 -27.35 -11.94
CA LEU A 11 -17.90 -26.66 -11.02
C LEU A 11 -19.33 -26.79 -11.54
N SER A 12 -20.32 -26.81 -10.66
CA SER A 12 -21.73 -26.70 -11.07
C SER A 12 -22.04 -25.29 -11.60
N ASP A 13 -22.94 -25.18 -12.53
CA ASP A 13 -23.34 -23.90 -13.14
C ASP A 13 -23.77 -22.90 -12.07
N ARG A 14 -24.51 -23.34 -11.06
CA ARG A 14 -24.94 -22.52 -9.95
C ARG A 14 -23.79 -21.91 -9.15
N VAL A 15 -22.68 -22.65 -8.95
CA VAL A 15 -21.48 -22.14 -8.29
C VAL A 15 -20.78 -21.12 -9.19
N VAL A 16 -20.70 -21.40 -10.50
CA VAL A 16 -20.09 -20.46 -11.46
C VAL A 16 -20.83 -19.14 -11.50
N GLU A 17 -22.18 -19.16 -11.54
CA GLU A 17 -23.01 -17.95 -11.51
C GLU A 17 -22.78 -17.12 -10.26
N GLN A 18 -22.70 -17.74 -9.08
CA GLN A 18 -22.43 -17.02 -7.82
C GLN A 18 -21.01 -16.44 -7.79
N VAL A 19 -20.03 -17.18 -8.27
CA VAL A 19 -18.65 -16.69 -8.37
C VAL A 19 -18.56 -15.52 -9.36
N ASP A 20 -19.27 -15.56 -10.47
CA ASP A 20 -19.29 -14.45 -11.44
C ASP A 20 -19.94 -13.19 -10.87
N ALA A 21 -21.04 -13.32 -10.12
CA ALA A 21 -21.65 -12.20 -9.43
C ALA A 21 -20.68 -11.55 -8.43
N LEU A 22 -20.05 -12.35 -7.56
CA LEU A 22 -19.05 -11.87 -6.60
C LEU A 22 -17.83 -11.24 -7.29
N ALA A 23 -17.37 -11.83 -8.40
CA ALA A 23 -16.25 -11.31 -9.17
C ALA A 23 -16.57 -9.94 -9.75
N TYR A 24 -17.78 -9.76 -10.30
CA TYR A 24 -18.26 -8.50 -10.81
C TYR A 24 -18.37 -7.42 -9.72
N GLU A 25 -18.98 -7.74 -8.57
CA GLU A 25 -19.12 -6.82 -7.43
C GLU A 25 -17.77 -6.35 -6.89
N ASN A 26 -16.74 -7.23 -6.93
CA ASN A 26 -15.40 -6.93 -6.42
C ASN A 26 -14.41 -6.46 -7.51
N GLY A 27 -14.86 -6.26 -8.75
CA GLY A 27 -14.00 -5.82 -9.86
C GLY A 27 -12.87 -6.81 -10.20
N MET A 28 -13.11 -8.11 -9.97
CA MET A 28 -12.13 -9.19 -10.15
C MET A 28 -12.47 -10.09 -11.34
N SER A 29 -11.47 -10.84 -11.85
CA SER A 29 -11.74 -11.94 -12.77
C SER A 29 -12.30 -13.15 -12.02
N ARG A 30 -13.05 -14.04 -12.70
CA ARG A 30 -13.54 -15.31 -12.15
C ARG A 30 -12.43 -16.12 -11.48
N SER A 31 -11.28 -16.28 -12.13
CA SER A 31 -10.15 -17.03 -11.59
C SER A 31 -9.56 -16.40 -10.32
N ALA A 32 -9.51 -15.07 -10.26
CA ALA A 32 -9.06 -14.35 -9.08
C ALA A 32 -10.05 -14.52 -7.91
N MET A 33 -11.36 -14.49 -8.19
CA MET A 33 -12.40 -14.69 -7.17
C MET A 33 -12.40 -16.13 -6.64
N ILE A 34 -12.27 -17.14 -7.50
CA ILE A 34 -12.13 -18.53 -7.06
C ILE A 34 -10.92 -18.69 -6.13
N ASN A 35 -9.77 -18.16 -6.54
CA ASN A 35 -8.57 -18.22 -5.70
C ASN A 35 -8.75 -17.49 -4.37
N HIS A 36 -9.46 -16.36 -4.36
CA HIS A 36 -9.79 -15.60 -3.15
C HIS A 36 -10.64 -16.43 -2.18
N ILE A 37 -11.75 -17.02 -2.67
CA ILE A 37 -12.65 -17.87 -1.89
C ILE A 37 -11.90 -19.07 -1.31
N LEU A 38 -11.10 -19.75 -2.13
CA LEU A 38 -10.33 -20.92 -1.68
C LEU A 38 -9.27 -20.52 -0.65
N ALA A 39 -8.57 -19.42 -0.84
CA ALA A 39 -7.58 -18.92 0.11
C ALA A 39 -8.25 -18.59 1.46
N GLU A 40 -9.41 -17.94 1.45
CA GLU A 40 -10.17 -17.62 2.66
C GLU A 40 -10.60 -18.89 3.42
N GLN A 41 -11.14 -19.88 2.73
CA GLN A 41 -11.52 -21.16 3.34
C GLN A 41 -10.34 -21.94 3.91
N LEU A 42 -9.17 -21.81 3.30
CA LEU A 42 -7.94 -22.45 3.76
C LEU A 42 -7.16 -21.61 4.78
N SER A 43 -7.70 -20.47 5.20
CA SER A 43 -7.02 -19.50 6.07
C SER A 43 -5.66 -19.06 5.54
N LEU A 44 -5.52 -19.02 4.20
CA LEU A 44 -4.34 -18.55 3.51
C LEU A 44 -4.50 -17.06 3.18
N THR A 45 -3.61 -16.23 3.67
CA THR A 45 -3.59 -14.80 3.33
C THR A 45 -2.90 -14.61 1.99
N THR A 46 -3.61 -14.14 0.97
CA THR A 46 -2.97 -13.77 -0.30
C THR A 46 -2.21 -12.45 -0.17
N PRO A 47 -1.15 -12.22 -0.99
CA PRO A 47 -0.45 -10.93 -0.99
C PRO A 47 -1.39 -9.74 -1.23
N GLU A 48 -2.41 -9.90 -2.06
CA GLU A 48 -3.43 -8.90 -2.32
C GLU A 48 -4.29 -8.60 -1.07
N GLN A 49 -4.69 -9.64 -0.33
CA GLN A 49 -5.42 -9.48 0.94
C GLN A 49 -4.54 -8.80 1.99
N GLN A 50 -3.27 -9.21 2.10
CA GLN A 50 -2.31 -8.59 3.01
C GLN A 50 -2.11 -7.10 2.69
N MET A 51 -1.96 -6.76 1.42
CA MET A 51 -1.83 -5.37 0.97
C MET A 51 -3.07 -4.53 1.35
N ARG A 52 -4.28 -5.04 1.10
CA ARG A 52 -5.53 -4.36 1.49
C ARG A 52 -5.63 -4.17 3.00
N SER A 53 -5.29 -5.20 3.79
CA SER A 53 -5.29 -5.11 5.26
C SER A 53 -4.33 -4.04 5.77
N ILE A 54 -3.13 -3.94 5.20
CA ILE A 54 -2.14 -2.91 5.56
C ILE A 54 -2.69 -1.52 5.27
N LEU A 55 -3.25 -1.29 4.07
CA LEU A 55 -3.79 0.01 3.70
C LEU A 55 -5.01 0.39 4.54
N SER A 56 -5.93 -0.55 4.83
CA SER A 56 -7.09 -0.32 5.69
C SER A 56 -6.69 0.03 7.11
N ALA A 57 -5.72 -0.68 7.69
CA ALA A 57 -5.21 -0.37 9.02
C ALA A 57 -4.54 1.01 9.08
N ALA A 58 -3.75 1.36 8.05
CA ALA A 58 -3.14 2.67 7.93
C ALA A 58 -4.20 3.78 7.80
N GLU A 59 -5.25 3.56 7.00
CA GLU A 59 -6.34 4.52 6.84
C GLU A 59 -7.08 4.75 8.16
N GLU A 60 -7.36 3.72 8.93
CA GLU A 60 -8.02 3.82 10.25
C GLU A 60 -7.17 4.62 11.24
N LEU A 61 -5.86 4.35 11.32
CA LEU A 61 -4.93 5.12 12.14
C LEU A 61 -4.88 6.61 11.74
N LEU A 62 -4.88 6.90 10.45
CA LEU A 62 -4.86 8.26 9.93
C LEU A 62 -6.16 9.02 10.21
N ARG A 63 -7.31 8.34 10.16
CA ARG A 63 -8.62 8.91 10.52
C ARG A 63 -8.70 9.25 12.01
N SER A 64 -8.14 8.43 12.87
CA SER A 64 -8.15 8.66 14.32
C SER A 64 -7.23 9.80 14.75
N GLY A 65 -6.17 10.10 13.98
CA GLY A 65 -5.19 11.14 14.28
C GLY A 65 -5.64 12.59 14.04
N GLY A 66 -6.73 12.83 13.32
CA GLY A 66 -7.46 14.12 13.21
C GLY A 66 -6.77 15.26 12.45
N THR A 67 -5.46 15.21 12.17
CA THR A 67 -4.68 16.29 11.53
C THR A 67 -4.45 16.11 10.04
N LEU A 68 -4.66 14.90 9.54
CA LEU A 68 -4.40 14.53 8.15
C LEU A 68 -5.71 14.39 7.38
N GLN A 69 -5.76 14.96 6.20
CA GLN A 69 -6.90 14.83 5.29
C GLN A 69 -6.66 13.68 4.32
N LEU A 70 -7.47 12.63 4.39
CA LEU A 70 -7.48 11.57 3.39
C LEU A 70 -7.87 12.12 2.02
N LEU A 71 -7.17 11.69 0.99
CA LEU A 71 -7.46 12.05 -0.40
C LEU A 71 -8.02 10.83 -1.13
N PRO A 72 -9.03 11.01 -2.00
CA PRO A 72 -9.52 9.91 -2.82
C PRO A 72 -8.41 9.42 -3.75
N THR A 73 -8.28 8.10 -3.87
CA THR A 73 -7.34 7.42 -4.77
C THR A 73 -8.13 6.51 -5.72
N LEU A 74 -7.66 6.39 -6.96
CA LEU A 74 -8.31 5.54 -7.98
C LEU A 74 -7.73 4.12 -8.01
N ALA A 75 -6.61 3.89 -7.30
CA ALA A 75 -5.91 2.61 -7.31
C ALA A 75 -6.09 1.89 -5.96
N ASP A 76 -6.44 0.61 -5.99
CA ASP A 76 -6.65 -0.25 -4.81
C ASP A 76 -5.39 -0.41 -3.93
N GLY A 77 -4.21 -0.23 -4.53
CA GLY A 77 -2.92 -0.33 -3.83
C GLY A 77 -2.37 0.99 -3.31
N MET A 78 -3.18 2.07 -3.24
CA MET A 78 -2.70 3.40 -2.95
C MET A 78 -3.49 4.06 -1.82
N LEU A 79 -2.77 4.71 -0.90
CA LEU A 79 -3.31 5.59 0.13
C LEU A 79 -2.65 6.96 0.01
N ALA A 80 -3.43 8.03 0.05
CA ALA A 80 -2.89 9.39 -0.01
C ALA A 80 -3.53 10.29 1.04
N VAL A 81 -2.69 11.15 1.64
CA VAL A 81 -3.12 12.13 2.62
C VAL A 81 -2.49 13.49 2.36
N LYS A 82 -3.10 14.51 2.90
CA LYS A 82 -2.63 15.88 2.86
C LYS A 82 -2.51 16.43 4.27
N ALA A 83 -1.37 17.03 4.57
CA ALA A 83 -1.09 17.70 5.84
C ALA A 83 -0.89 19.21 5.61
N PRO A 84 -1.58 20.09 6.34
CA PRO A 84 -1.29 21.52 6.30
C PRO A 84 0.05 21.81 7.01
N VAL A 85 0.82 22.73 6.46
CA VAL A 85 2.06 23.21 7.07
C VAL A 85 1.84 24.64 7.56
N ARG A 86 2.19 24.91 8.82
CA ARG A 86 2.14 26.26 9.39
C ARG A 86 3.30 27.10 8.82
N PHE A 87 3.08 27.66 7.66
CA PHE A 87 4.03 28.50 6.95
C PHE A 87 3.28 29.57 6.15
N LYS A 88 3.99 30.57 5.62
CA LYS A 88 3.39 31.63 4.81
C LYS A 88 2.56 31.02 3.67
N TYR A 89 1.32 31.50 3.51
CA TYR A 89 0.30 31.01 2.56
C TYR A 89 -0.24 29.58 2.83
N ASN A 90 -0.05 29.04 4.04
CA ASN A 90 -0.58 27.74 4.44
C ASN A 90 -0.38 26.63 3.39
N PRO A 91 0.85 26.36 2.96
CA PRO A 91 1.10 25.29 2.02
C PRO A 91 0.73 23.92 2.64
N SER A 92 0.67 22.91 1.82
CA SER A 92 0.43 21.56 2.30
C SER A 92 1.42 20.57 1.69
N VAL A 93 1.78 19.58 2.48
CA VAL A 93 2.52 18.40 2.01
C VAL A 93 1.53 17.30 1.71
N ARG A 94 1.63 16.71 0.53
CA ARG A 94 0.93 15.50 0.15
C ARG A 94 1.85 14.30 0.39
N TYR A 95 1.33 13.32 1.13
CA TYR A 95 1.95 12.02 1.31
C TYR A 95 1.14 10.99 0.52
N ALA A 96 1.83 10.05 -0.11
CA ALA A 96 1.20 8.95 -0.82
C ALA A 96 2.00 7.68 -0.59
N VAL A 97 1.33 6.60 -0.22
CA VAL A 97 1.89 5.25 -0.16
C VAL A 97 1.29 4.45 -1.29
N GLU A 98 2.12 3.81 -2.07
CA GLU A 98 1.72 2.89 -3.12
C GLU A 98 2.31 1.50 -2.81
N LEU A 99 1.47 0.49 -2.73
CA LEU A 99 1.86 -0.90 -2.53
C LEU A 99 1.60 -1.72 -3.79
N ARG A 100 2.50 -2.63 -4.09
CA ARG A 100 2.41 -3.54 -5.24
C ARG A 100 2.86 -4.92 -4.84
N THR A 101 2.14 -5.93 -5.29
CA THR A 101 2.56 -7.32 -5.13
C THR A 101 3.68 -7.65 -6.11
N THR A 102 4.74 -8.26 -5.60
CA THR A 102 5.90 -8.69 -6.38
C THR A 102 6.23 -10.16 -6.14
N ALA A 103 7.20 -10.67 -6.86
CA ALA A 103 7.71 -12.02 -6.67
C ALA A 103 8.32 -12.27 -5.27
N GLN A 104 8.79 -11.21 -4.61
CA GLN A 104 9.52 -11.28 -3.34
C GLN A 104 8.68 -10.85 -2.13
N GLY A 105 7.44 -10.42 -2.38
CA GLY A 105 6.55 -9.90 -1.34
C GLY A 105 5.78 -8.67 -1.81
N ILE A 106 5.46 -7.78 -0.89
CA ILE A 106 4.80 -6.52 -1.18
C ILE A 106 5.86 -5.42 -1.25
N SER A 107 6.11 -4.85 -2.42
CA SER A 107 6.93 -3.65 -2.56
C SER A 107 6.09 -2.42 -2.27
N GLY A 108 6.68 -1.45 -1.58
CA GLY A 108 6.04 -0.18 -1.28
C GLY A 108 6.91 1.00 -1.65
N GLU A 109 6.25 2.11 -1.99
CA GLU A 109 6.87 3.41 -2.16
C GLU A 109 6.07 4.47 -1.42
N LEU A 110 6.71 5.11 -0.43
CA LEU A 110 6.19 6.31 0.24
C LEU A 110 6.76 7.53 -0.48
N ARG A 111 5.90 8.43 -0.90
CA ARG A 111 6.27 9.72 -1.48
C ARG A 111 5.68 10.85 -0.64
N ALA A 112 6.49 11.87 -0.36
CA ALA A 112 6.02 13.14 0.19
C ALA A 112 6.44 14.28 -0.73
N ALA A 113 5.56 15.25 -0.96
CA ALA A 113 5.85 16.41 -1.79
C ALA A 113 5.04 17.63 -1.35
N ALA A 114 5.71 18.77 -1.26
CA ALA A 114 5.08 20.05 -1.07
C ALA A 114 4.89 20.77 -2.41
N ARG A 115 3.74 21.39 -2.60
CA ARG A 115 3.51 22.33 -3.70
C ARG A 115 3.84 23.74 -3.22
N THR A 116 5.07 24.18 -3.40
CA THR A 116 5.54 25.50 -2.96
C THR A 116 6.56 26.07 -3.94
N GLN A 117 6.63 27.40 -4.00
CA GLN A 117 7.70 28.13 -4.70
C GLN A 117 8.68 28.77 -3.68
N SER A 118 8.49 28.51 -2.39
CA SER A 118 9.34 29.04 -1.34
C SER A 118 10.59 28.18 -1.16
N GLU A 119 11.75 28.69 -1.55
CA GLU A 119 13.04 28.02 -1.36
C GLU A 119 13.29 27.70 0.11
N SER A 120 12.99 28.64 1.03
CA SER A 120 13.18 28.41 2.47
C SER A 120 12.32 27.28 3.02
N LEU A 121 11.10 27.08 2.50
CA LEU A 121 10.28 25.93 2.87
C LEU A 121 10.81 24.63 2.26
N THR A 122 11.26 24.68 1.02
CA THR A 122 11.86 23.53 0.33
C THR A 122 13.10 23.04 1.09
N GLU A 123 14.02 23.92 1.44
CA GLU A 123 15.21 23.62 2.25
C GLU A 123 14.85 23.05 3.64
N ALA A 124 13.85 23.63 4.30
CA ALA A 124 13.38 23.15 5.60
C ALA A 124 12.81 21.74 5.51
N LEU A 125 12.04 21.43 4.43
CA LEU A 125 11.50 20.10 4.19
C LEU A 125 12.60 19.09 3.85
N ASP A 126 13.58 19.46 3.03
CA ASP A 126 14.71 18.59 2.71
C ASP A 126 15.51 18.22 3.98
N ARG A 127 15.78 19.22 4.83
CA ARG A 127 16.42 18.98 6.13
C ARG A 127 15.57 18.11 7.04
N PHE A 128 14.25 18.35 7.10
CA PHE A 128 13.33 17.54 7.88
C PHE A 128 13.36 16.07 7.42
N PHE A 129 13.24 15.80 6.12
CA PHE A 129 13.22 14.43 5.60
C PHE A 129 14.55 13.70 5.79
N LEU A 130 15.68 14.40 5.69
CA LEU A 130 17.00 13.83 6.01
C LEU A 130 17.10 13.43 7.50
N LEU A 131 16.67 14.31 8.40
CA LEU A 131 16.67 14.02 9.83
C LEU A 131 15.68 12.88 10.16
N PHE A 132 14.47 12.92 9.60
CA PHE A 132 13.48 11.88 9.77
C PHE A 132 14.01 10.51 9.32
N SER A 133 14.61 10.43 8.14
CA SER A 133 15.19 9.17 7.63
C SER A 133 16.21 8.58 8.58
N ARG A 134 17.08 9.43 9.14
CA ARG A 134 18.10 9.01 10.11
C ARG A 134 17.50 8.54 11.42
N GLU A 135 16.56 9.31 11.99
CA GLU A 135 15.92 8.98 13.28
C GLU A 135 15.02 7.74 13.17
N ALA A 136 14.38 7.56 12.02
CA ALA A 136 13.55 6.39 11.71
C ALA A 136 14.39 5.15 11.31
N GLY A 137 15.72 5.27 11.21
CA GLY A 137 16.58 4.17 10.83
C GLY A 137 16.38 3.67 9.41
N LEU A 138 15.93 4.54 8.47
CA LEU A 138 15.71 4.16 7.09
C LEU A 138 17.03 4.02 6.34
N ASP A 139 17.14 3.00 5.49
CA ASP A 139 18.31 2.76 4.66
C ASP A 139 18.47 3.91 3.64
N ALA A 140 19.70 4.49 3.62
CA ALA A 140 20.03 5.58 2.71
C ALA A 140 19.92 5.18 1.21
N GLY A 141 20.11 3.89 0.88
CA GLY A 141 19.91 3.37 -0.48
C GLY A 141 18.43 3.28 -0.90
N GLN A 142 17.51 3.34 0.06
CA GLN A 142 16.06 3.25 -0.15
C GLN A 142 15.36 4.61 -0.07
N THR A 143 16.08 5.67 0.36
CA THR A 143 15.55 7.02 0.52
C THR A 143 16.15 7.98 -0.50
N HIS A 144 15.35 8.94 -0.93
CA HIS A 144 15.80 10.05 -1.77
C HIS A 144 15.09 11.32 -1.32
N THR A 145 15.85 12.39 -1.13
CA THR A 145 15.32 13.72 -0.73
C THR A 145 15.90 14.78 -1.63
N GLU A 146 15.03 15.53 -2.32
CA GLU A 146 15.43 16.60 -3.20
C GLU A 146 14.27 17.58 -3.46
N ASN A 147 14.53 18.89 -3.40
CA ASN A 147 13.57 19.94 -3.75
C ASN A 147 12.22 19.83 -3.02
N GLY A 148 12.24 19.60 -1.71
CA GLY A 148 11.04 19.45 -0.89
C GLY A 148 10.24 18.17 -1.18
N ARG A 149 10.86 17.21 -1.84
CA ARG A 149 10.30 15.90 -2.13
C ARG A 149 11.08 14.82 -1.40
N PHE A 150 10.35 13.83 -0.93
CA PHE A 150 10.91 12.66 -0.28
C PHE A 150 10.33 11.40 -0.90
N THR A 151 11.17 10.41 -1.10
CA THR A 151 10.77 9.07 -1.55
C THR A 151 11.47 8.04 -0.70
N PHE A 152 10.72 7.05 -0.24
CA PHE A 152 11.24 5.88 0.46
C PHE A 152 10.67 4.61 -0.16
N ARG A 153 11.54 3.69 -0.57
CA ARG A 153 11.19 2.40 -1.15
C ARG A 153 11.47 1.29 -0.16
N PHE A 154 10.54 0.37 -0.01
CA PHE A 154 10.65 -0.72 0.93
C PHE A 154 10.05 -2.01 0.38
N LEU A 155 10.46 -3.13 0.96
CA LEU A 155 9.93 -4.45 0.68
C LEU A 155 9.42 -5.06 2.00
N LEU A 156 8.16 -5.46 2.00
CA LEU A 156 7.56 -6.23 3.08
C LEU A 156 7.57 -7.70 2.67
N PRO A 157 8.23 -8.58 3.43
CA PRO A 157 8.16 -10.01 3.15
C PRO A 157 6.72 -10.49 3.31
N THR A 158 6.27 -11.35 2.42
CA THR A 158 5.01 -12.08 2.63
C THR A 158 5.23 -13.03 3.80
N THR A 159 4.42 -12.90 4.83
CA THR A 159 4.36 -13.88 5.91
C THR A 159 3.76 -15.16 5.35
N ASP A 160 4.62 -16.08 4.91
CA ASP A 160 4.20 -17.46 4.64
C ASP A 160 3.88 -18.09 6.00
N THR A 161 2.59 -18.15 6.30
CA THR A 161 2.07 -18.83 7.52
C THR A 161 2.41 -20.33 7.54
N GLN A 162 2.91 -20.88 6.42
CA GLN A 162 3.36 -22.28 6.33
C GLN A 162 4.75 -22.52 6.93
N ALA A 163 5.61 -21.52 7.06
CA ALA A 163 6.93 -21.70 7.67
C ALA A 163 6.86 -21.79 9.22
N ALA A 164 5.81 -21.26 9.83
CA ALA A 164 5.62 -21.28 11.28
C ALA A 164 4.97 -22.59 11.79
N ALA A 165 4.42 -23.42 10.93
CA ALA A 165 3.76 -24.67 11.32
C ALA A 165 4.67 -25.91 11.23
N GLN A 166 5.95 -25.75 10.84
CA GLN A 166 6.95 -26.83 10.72
C GLN A 166 8.13 -26.69 11.69
N GLN A 167 8.04 -25.83 12.69
CA GLN A 167 8.92 -25.81 13.86
C GLN A 167 8.11 -26.18 15.10
#